data_02b9b618fae2d8fa79f3b47a1315d103
#
_entry.id   02b9b618fae2d8fa79f3b47a1315d103
#
_cell.length_a   1.000
_cell.length_b   1.000
_cell.length_c   1.000
_cell.angle_alpha   90.00
_cell.angle_beta   90.00
_cell.angle_gamma   90.00
#
_symmetry.space_group_name_H-M   'P 1'
#
loop_
_entity.id
_entity.type
_entity.pdbx_description
1 polymer ?
#
loop_
_entity_poly.entity_id
_entity_poly.type
_entity_poly.pdbx_seq_one_letter_code
_entity_poly.pdbx_strand_id
1 'polypeptide(L)'
;MNIGIIGYGKMGKDIFSLFFDKLPDADFTVLEIADAEKNTAAVVKTFDKSLKRKKLSQEQYDFKKTSFRFTDNVNDLKDCNIIIEAIFENIQAKQDIFGKLGAIVSENCLLLTNTSSLGISEVFKDIPHIERCFGMHFFYPVKLTGFVELNVLPETSADALERAKALVCAGGKKPIVFSGKYHIYLNQLLSCMVAHAIYMQKRANVSVKEMGSALAPLFPVAGPFDVLDSVGLGLMGGNIGNFRIERNTALLSYGNAEMKKWTDAGCPQTTLGFLDFMAENEADTGNDCGNAQLDMAAFVLNEAVNALEECGSDKETMWEAVVETLGLAEKPSYYYEKFGTDALFAALDRFAEETGFETYKHKDKSVWDKYFG
;
A
#
# COMPACT_ATOMS: atom_id res chain seq x y z
N MET A 1 24.46 -5.65 -11.89
CA MET A 1 23.04 -6.11 -11.84
C MET A 1 22.23 -5.16 -12.71
N ASN A 2 21.40 -5.71 -13.62
CA ASN A 2 20.62 -4.90 -14.56
C ASN A 2 19.16 -4.85 -14.09
N ILE A 3 18.65 -3.66 -13.81
CA ILE A 3 17.29 -3.42 -13.33
C ILE A 3 16.49 -2.68 -14.39
N GLY A 4 15.36 -3.25 -14.78
CA GLY A 4 14.36 -2.62 -15.64
C GLY A 4 13.29 -1.90 -14.81
N ILE A 5 12.91 -0.70 -15.20
CA ILE A 5 11.74 0.01 -14.65
C ILE A 5 10.80 0.31 -15.82
N ILE A 6 9.53 -0.06 -15.69
CA ILE A 6 8.53 0.20 -16.73
C ILE A 6 7.53 1.25 -16.24
N GLY A 7 7.46 2.36 -16.96
CA GLY A 7 6.73 3.55 -16.56
C GLY A 7 7.57 4.49 -15.71
N TYR A 8 7.57 5.76 -16.07
CA TYR A 8 8.31 6.82 -15.37
C TYR A 8 7.37 7.92 -14.84
N GLY A 9 6.17 7.51 -14.44
CA GLY A 9 5.23 8.33 -13.69
C GLY A 9 5.72 8.62 -12.26
N LYS A 10 4.82 9.01 -11.38
CA LYS A 10 5.14 9.38 -9.98
C LYS A 10 5.84 8.24 -9.23
N MET A 11 5.27 7.02 -9.28
CA MET A 11 5.84 5.85 -8.60
C MET A 11 7.13 5.38 -9.25
N GLY A 12 7.15 5.22 -10.58
CA GLY A 12 8.35 4.77 -11.28
C GLY A 12 9.56 5.68 -11.10
N LYS A 13 9.36 7.00 -11.02
CA LYS A 13 10.42 7.98 -10.68
C LYS A 13 10.98 7.76 -9.28
N ASP A 14 10.10 7.55 -8.32
CA ASP A 14 10.49 7.37 -6.93
C ASP A 14 11.21 6.02 -6.73
N ILE A 15 10.71 4.93 -7.35
CA ILE A 15 11.34 3.60 -7.34
C ILE A 15 12.71 3.65 -8.01
N PHE A 16 12.80 4.25 -9.20
CA PHE A 16 14.07 4.47 -9.88
C PHE A 16 15.05 5.23 -8.99
N SER A 17 14.63 6.37 -8.45
CA SER A 17 15.47 7.20 -7.59
C SER A 17 15.96 6.47 -6.34
N LEU A 18 15.09 5.65 -5.71
CA LEU A 18 15.46 4.86 -4.55
C LEU A 18 16.61 3.90 -4.86
N PHE A 19 16.41 3.03 -5.86
CA PHE A 19 17.40 2.01 -6.19
C PHE A 19 18.65 2.58 -6.84
N PHE A 20 18.51 3.60 -7.68
CA PHE A 20 19.64 4.28 -8.30
C PHE A 20 20.56 4.97 -7.28
N ASP A 21 20.00 5.45 -6.17
CA ASP A 21 20.78 6.05 -5.08
C ASP A 21 21.44 4.99 -4.18
N LYS A 22 20.81 3.82 -4.04
CA LYS A 22 21.21 2.76 -3.08
C LYS A 22 22.04 1.65 -3.67
N LEU A 23 22.00 1.47 -4.99
CA LEU A 23 22.68 0.40 -5.72
C LEU A 23 23.70 1.00 -6.71
N PRO A 24 24.87 1.45 -6.22
CA PRO A 24 25.84 2.17 -7.06
C PRO A 24 26.42 1.34 -8.21
N ASP A 25 26.42 0.01 -8.09
CA ASP A 25 26.97 -0.92 -9.09
C ASP A 25 25.89 -1.55 -9.99
N ALA A 26 24.67 -1.00 -10.00
CA ALA A 26 23.59 -1.48 -10.85
C ALA A 26 23.39 -0.58 -12.06
N ASP A 27 23.08 -1.22 -13.20
CA ASP A 27 22.64 -0.54 -14.42
C ASP A 27 21.11 -0.52 -14.50
N PHE A 28 20.56 0.59 -15.02
CA PHE A 28 19.11 0.79 -15.09
C PHE A 28 18.67 1.03 -16.52
N THR A 29 17.65 0.29 -16.96
CA THR A 29 16.95 0.54 -18.21
C THR A 29 15.50 0.94 -17.88
N VAL A 30 15.12 2.16 -18.22
CA VAL A 30 13.78 2.70 -17.95
C VAL A 30 12.99 2.71 -19.25
N LEU A 31 11.97 1.86 -19.34
CA LEU A 31 11.02 1.86 -20.46
C LEU A 31 9.98 2.94 -20.22
N GLU A 32 10.00 3.97 -21.07
CA GLU A 32 9.03 5.06 -21.04
C GLU A 32 8.73 5.49 -22.48
N ILE A 33 7.45 5.46 -22.85
CA ILE A 33 7.00 5.72 -24.22
C ILE A 33 7.12 7.21 -24.56
N ALA A 34 7.03 8.08 -23.55
CA ALA A 34 7.03 9.53 -23.75
C ALA A 34 8.31 10.18 -23.19
N ASP A 35 8.82 11.17 -23.94
CA ASP A 35 9.82 12.11 -23.43
C ASP A 35 11.15 11.50 -22.90
N ALA A 36 11.66 10.39 -23.48
CA ALA A 36 12.89 9.74 -23.03
C ALA A 36 14.08 10.73 -22.91
N GLU A 37 14.28 11.60 -23.91
CA GLU A 37 15.35 12.62 -23.88
C GLU A 37 15.15 13.64 -22.75
N LYS A 38 13.93 14.11 -22.56
CA LYS A 38 13.59 15.08 -21.51
C LYS A 38 13.78 14.46 -20.11
N ASN A 39 13.39 13.18 -19.94
CA ASN A 39 13.58 12.45 -18.70
C ASN A 39 15.07 12.24 -18.41
N THR A 40 15.86 11.84 -19.41
CA THR A 40 17.32 11.73 -19.30
C THR A 40 17.95 13.07 -18.88
N ALA A 41 17.60 14.17 -19.54
CA ALA A 41 18.10 15.50 -19.20
C ALA A 41 17.71 15.91 -17.76
N ALA A 42 16.49 15.59 -17.33
CA ALA A 42 16.04 15.88 -15.97
C ALA A 42 16.85 15.13 -14.91
N VAL A 43 17.14 13.83 -15.13
CA VAL A 43 17.97 13.03 -14.23
C VAL A 43 19.40 13.57 -14.19
N VAL A 44 20.03 13.82 -15.34
CA VAL A 44 21.40 14.39 -15.41
C VAL A 44 21.46 15.72 -14.69
N LYS A 45 20.46 16.59 -14.83
CA LYS A 45 20.39 17.88 -14.11
C LYS A 45 20.41 17.73 -12.59
N THR A 46 19.91 16.61 -12.04
CA THR A 46 20.03 16.34 -10.59
C THR A 46 21.47 16.00 -10.21
N PHE A 47 22.20 15.28 -11.06
CA PHE A 47 23.62 14.97 -10.85
C PHE A 47 24.48 16.21 -10.96
N ASP A 48 24.23 17.09 -11.96
CA ASP A 48 24.92 18.39 -12.09
C ASP A 48 24.80 19.22 -10.80
N LYS A 49 23.59 19.27 -10.23
CA LYS A 49 23.35 19.97 -8.96
C LYS A 49 24.12 19.32 -7.80
N SER A 50 24.15 17.98 -7.76
CA SER A 50 24.83 17.23 -6.71
C SER A 50 26.36 17.37 -6.81
N LEU A 51 26.90 17.34 -8.01
CA LEU A 51 28.32 17.61 -8.27
C LEU A 51 28.70 19.03 -7.84
N LYS A 52 27.94 20.05 -8.28
CA LYS A 52 28.15 21.45 -7.87
C LYS A 52 28.10 21.65 -6.36
N ARG A 53 27.28 20.90 -5.65
CA ARG A 53 27.14 20.93 -4.18
C ARG A 53 28.18 20.04 -3.48
N LYS A 54 29.11 19.42 -4.21
CA LYS A 54 30.13 18.48 -3.69
C LYS A 54 29.51 17.27 -2.95
N LYS A 55 28.30 16.87 -3.36
CA LYS A 55 27.63 15.65 -2.85
C LYS A 55 27.98 14.41 -3.67
N LEU A 56 28.55 14.58 -4.88
CA LEU A 56 29.12 13.56 -5.74
C LEU A 56 30.55 13.96 -6.09
N SER A 57 31.46 12.97 -6.17
CA SER A 57 32.75 13.13 -6.84
C SER A 57 32.58 13.17 -8.36
N GLN A 58 33.60 13.60 -9.08
CA GLN A 58 33.59 13.57 -10.55
C GLN A 58 33.46 12.13 -11.07
N GLU A 59 34.17 11.19 -10.48
CA GLU A 59 34.12 9.76 -10.81
C GLU A 59 32.70 9.18 -10.62
N GLN A 60 32.05 9.47 -9.49
CA GLN A 60 30.66 9.08 -9.23
C GLN A 60 29.67 9.69 -10.23
N TYR A 61 29.89 10.95 -10.61
CA TYR A 61 29.07 11.62 -11.60
C TYR A 61 29.19 10.97 -12.97
N ASP A 62 30.44 10.70 -13.43
CA ASP A 62 30.69 10.10 -14.74
C ASP A 62 30.09 8.67 -14.79
N PHE A 63 30.28 7.88 -13.76
CA PHE A 63 29.67 6.55 -13.63
C PHE A 63 28.13 6.63 -13.68
N LYS A 64 27.51 7.47 -12.86
CA LYS A 64 26.06 7.61 -12.83
C LYS A 64 25.45 7.99 -14.17
N LYS A 65 26.13 8.77 -14.97
CA LYS A 65 25.67 9.14 -16.33
C LYS A 65 25.62 7.97 -17.29
N THR A 66 26.45 6.97 -17.11
CA THR A 66 26.51 5.78 -17.97
C THR A 66 25.70 4.59 -17.41
N SER A 67 25.30 4.62 -16.13
CA SER A 67 24.60 3.52 -15.45
C SER A 67 23.10 3.52 -15.67
N PHE A 68 22.52 4.41 -16.47
CA PHE A 68 21.11 4.40 -16.79
C PHE A 68 20.84 4.82 -18.22
N ARG A 69 19.71 4.35 -18.75
CA ARG A 69 19.17 4.79 -20.05
C ARG A 69 17.65 4.77 -20.02
N PHE A 70 17.04 5.68 -20.78
CA PHE A 70 15.63 5.64 -21.13
C PHE A 70 15.46 5.07 -22.53
N THR A 71 14.39 4.29 -22.74
CA THR A 71 14.07 3.68 -24.04
C THR A 71 12.55 3.57 -24.21
N ASP A 72 12.09 3.56 -25.44
CA ASP A 72 10.72 3.22 -25.85
C ASP A 72 10.62 1.79 -26.41
N ASN A 73 11.75 1.09 -26.52
CA ASN A 73 11.83 -0.25 -27.08
C ASN A 73 11.91 -1.33 -25.97
N VAL A 74 10.86 -2.14 -25.85
CA VAL A 74 10.78 -3.23 -24.84
C VAL A 74 11.93 -4.23 -24.96
N ASN A 75 12.49 -4.45 -26.16
CA ASN A 75 13.60 -5.38 -26.37
C ASN A 75 14.88 -4.97 -25.63
N ASP A 76 15.02 -3.71 -25.25
CA ASP A 76 16.17 -3.24 -24.47
C ASP A 76 16.17 -3.75 -23.03
N LEU A 77 15.05 -4.34 -22.56
CA LEU A 77 14.94 -4.97 -21.25
C LEU A 77 15.38 -6.44 -21.23
N LYS A 78 15.74 -7.04 -22.38
CA LYS A 78 16.04 -8.47 -22.51
C LYS A 78 17.12 -9.00 -21.56
N ASP A 79 18.10 -8.13 -21.23
CA ASP A 79 19.25 -8.48 -20.39
C ASP A 79 19.06 -8.07 -18.92
N CYS A 80 17.86 -7.64 -18.53
CA CYS A 80 17.54 -7.30 -17.14
C CYS A 80 17.46 -8.55 -16.27
N ASN A 81 17.94 -8.43 -15.03
CA ASN A 81 17.82 -9.48 -14.01
C ASN A 81 16.53 -9.35 -13.21
N ILE A 82 16.04 -8.11 -13.07
CA ILE A 82 14.83 -7.74 -12.35
C ILE A 82 14.13 -6.65 -13.13
N ILE A 83 12.80 -6.76 -13.30
CA ILE A 83 11.97 -5.73 -13.92
C ILE A 83 10.84 -5.37 -12.98
N ILE A 84 10.67 -4.09 -12.69
CA ILE A 84 9.61 -3.55 -11.85
C ILE A 84 8.69 -2.69 -12.72
N GLU A 85 7.43 -3.09 -12.83
CA GLU A 85 6.41 -2.38 -13.59
C GLU A 85 5.66 -1.39 -12.67
N ALA A 86 5.55 -0.14 -13.09
CA ALA A 86 4.86 0.97 -12.43
C ALA A 86 4.11 1.88 -13.42
N ILE A 87 3.42 1.25 -14.40
CA ILE A 87 2.54 1.98 -15.32
C ILE A 87 1.18 2.28 -14.66
N PHE A 88 0.27 2.95 -15.39
CA PHE A 88 -1.08 3.23 -14.89
C PHE A 88 -1.87 1.94 -14.60
N GLU A 89 -2.83 2.04 -13.67
CA GLU A 89 -3.58 0.90 -13.11
C GLU A 89 -4.64 0.39 -14.09
N ASN A 90 -4.20 -0.41 -15.06
CA ASN A 90 -5.05 -1.04 -16.07
C ASN A 90 -4.58 -2.47 -16.32
N ILE A 91 -5.46 -3.43 -16.10
CA ILE A 91 -5.15 -4.85 -16.18
C ILE A 91 -4.64 -5.27 -17.57
N GLN A 92 -5.29 -4.81 -18.64
CA GLN A 92 -4.91 -5.17 -20.00
C GLN A 92 -3.52 -4.63 -20.37
N ALA A 93 -3.24 -3.37 -20.02
CA ALA A 93 -1.93 -2.78 -20.28
C ALA A 93 -0.79 -3.52 -19.54
N LYS A 94 -1.05 -3.97 -18.30
CA LYS A 94 -0.07 -4.76 -17.54
C LYS A 94 0.09 -6.16 -18.12
N GLN A 95 -0.98 -6.83 -18.50
CA GLN A 95 -0.93 -8.14 -19.20
C GLN A 95 -0.16 -8.05 -20.52
N ASP A 96 -0.44 -7.02 -21.32
CA ASP A 96 0.21 -6.83 -22.62
C ASP A 96 1.73 -6.62 -22.48
N ILE A 97 2.17 -5.83 -21.51
CA ILE A 97 3.60 -5.59 -21.29
C ILE A 97 4.30 -6.83 -20.74
N PHE A 98 3.70 -7.51 -19.76
CA PHE A 98 4.29 -8.74 -19.21
C PHE A 98 4.29 -9.89 -20.23
N GLY A 99 3.27 -10.00 -21.07
CA GLY A 99 3.25 -10.96 -22.18
C GLY A 99 4.41 -10.78 -23.15
N LYS A 100 4.74 -9.52 -23.52
CA LYS A 100 5.92 -9.20 -24.34
C LYS A 100 7.22 -9.54 -23.61
N LEU A 101 7.33 -9.20 -22.31
CA LEU A 101 8.52 -9.49 -21.51
C LEU A 101 8.76 -10.98 -21.34
N GLY A 102 7.71 -11.76 -21.06
CA GLY A 102 7.81 -13.20 -20.92
C GLY A 102 8.46 -13.91 -22.10
N ALA A 103 8.35 -13.33 -23.31
CA ALA A 103 8.93 -13.88 -24.55
C ALA A 103 10.40 -13.47 -24.78
N ILE A 104 10.89 -12.41 -24.15
CA ILE A 104 12.21 -11.81 -24.50
C ILE A 104 13.24 -11.87 -23.38
N VAL A 105 12.81 -11.91 -22.11
CA VAL A 105 13.74 -11.91 -20.98
C VAL A 105 14.11 -13.35 -20.56
N SER A 106 15.26 -13.49 -19.89
CA SER A 106 15.68 -14.76 -19.30
C SER A 106 14.61 -15.32 -18.36
N GLU A 107 14.45 -16.63 -18.31
CA GLU A 107 13.60 -17.34 -17.34
C GLU A 107 13.95 -17.04 -15.87
N ASN A 108 15.19 -16.60 -15.60
CA ASN A 108 15.66 -16.18 -14.28
C ASN A 108 15.40 -14.69 -13.98
N CYS A 109 14.87 -13.91 -14.91
CA CYS A 109 14.56 -12.51 -14.67
C CYS A 109 13.31 -12.39 -13.79
N LEU A 110 13.36 -11.68 -12.67
CA LEU A 110 12.19 -11.40 -11.86
C LEU A 110 11.26 -10.40 -12.58
N LEU A 111 9.99 -10.70 -12.65
CA LEU A 111 8.95 -9.82 -13.18
C LEU A 111 8.04 -9.38 -12.03
N LEU A 112 8.09 -8.09 -11.69
CA LEU A 112 7.46 -7.54 -10.50
C LEU A 112 6.49 -6.43 -10.89
N THR A 113 5.27 -6.43 -10.34
CA THR A 113 4.29 -5.35 -10.54
C THR A 113 4.11 -4.52 -9.29
N ASN A 114 4.07 -3.18 -9.47
CA ASN A 114 3.77 -2.25 -8.38
C ASN A 114 2.26 -1.91 -8.29
N THR A 115 1.40 -2.79 -8.84
CA THR A 115 -0.06 -2.56 -8.71
C THR A 115 -0.47 -2.33 -7.26
N SER A 116 -1.43 -1.43 -7.06
CA SER A 116 -1.97 -1.08 -5.73
C SER A 116 -3.36 -1.67 -5.47
N SER A 117 -3.97 -2.34 -6.46
CA SER A 117 -5.34 -2.83 -6.33
C SER A 117 -5.70 -4.05 -7.21
N LEU A 118 -4.94 -4.33 -8.29
CA LEU A 118 -5.27 -5.42 -9.20
C LEU A 118 -4.82 -6.78 -8.65
N GLY A 119 -5.56 -7.83 -8.98
CA GLY A 119 -5.20 -9.20 -8.62
C GLY A 119 -3.88 -9.63 -9.25
N ILE A 120 -2.91 -10.08 -8.43
CA ILE A 120 -1.57 -10.43 -8.91
C ILE A 120 -1.61 -11.58 -9.92
N SER A 121 -2.42 -12.62 -9.67
CA SER A 121 -2.63 -13.72 -10.61
C SER A 121 -3.27 -13.29 -11.93
N GLU A 122 -4.11 -12.25 -11.89
CA GLU A 122 -4.74 -11.68 -13.09
C GLU A 122 -3.72 -10.90 -13.94
N VAL A 123 -2.84 -10.11 -13.26
CA VAL A 123 -1.76 -9.35 -13.93
C VAL A 123 -0.82 -10.28 -14.69
N PHE A 124 -0.45 -11.41 -14.08
CA PHE A 124 0.48 -12.38 -14.68
C PHE A 124 -0.20 -13.56 -15.38
N LYS A 125 -1.44 -13.39 -15.79
CA LYS A 125 -2.18 -14.42 -16.53
C LYS A 125 -1.41 -14.85 -17.76
N ASP A 126 -1.31 -16.18 -17.96
CA ASP A 126 -0.68 -16.82 -19.13
C ASP A 126 0.81 -16.48 -19.34
N ILE A 127 1.51 -15.97 -18.31
CA ILE A 127 2.95 -15.69 -18.38
C ILE A 127 3.75 -16.99 -18.16
N PRO A 128 4.72 -17.31 -19.03
CA PRO A 128 5.61 -18.44 -18.78
C PRO A 128 6.51 -18.18 -17.56
N HIS A 129 6.86 -19.26 -16.85
CA HIS A 129 7.69 -19.16 -15.65
C HIS A 129 7.09 -18.26 -14.57
N ILE A 130 5.83 -18.55 -14.22
CA ILE A 130 5.04 -17.78 -13.24
C ILE A 130 5.71 -17.71 -11.85
N GLU A 131 6.57 -18.69 -11.52
CA GLU A 131 7.27 -18.79 -10.25
C GLU A 131 8.21 -17.62 -9.94
N ARG A 132 8.53 -16.78 -10.95
CA ARG A 132 9.35 -15.57 -10.84
C ARG A 132 8.53 -14.28 -10.88
N CYS A 133 7.21 -14.38 -10.91
CA CYS A 133 6.28 -13.27 -11.12
C CYS A 133 5.46 -13.01 -9.87
N PHE A 134 5.49 -11.80 -9.32
CA PHE A 134 4.67 -11.42 -8.17
C PHE A 134 4.61 -9.89 -7.96
N GLY A 135 3.84 -9.45 -6.96
CA GLY A 135 3.72 -8.03 -6.64
C GLY A 135 4.89 -7.51 -5.80
N MET A 136 5.39 -6.33 -6.13
CA MET A 136 6.31 -5.54 -5.30
C MET A 136 5.72 -4.15 -5.14
N HIS A 137 4.85 -4.00 -4.15
CA HIS A 137 4.07 -2.78 -3.96
C HIS A 137 4.79 -1.82 -3.01
N PHE A 138 5.08 -0.63 -3.53
CA PHE A 138 5.65 0.50 -2.79
C PHE A 138 4.56 1.48 -2.37
N PHE A 139 4.68 2.02 -1.17
CA PHE A 139 3.81 3.08 -0.68
C PHE A 139 4.36 4.45 -1.07
N TYR A 140 3.46 5.38 -1.32
CA TYR A 140 3.83 6.75 -1.63
C TYR A 140 3.82 7.63 -0.36
N PRO A 141 4.82 8.51 -0.17
CA PRO A 141 6.05 8.71 -0.94
C PRO A 141 7.08 7.60 -0.68
N VAL A 142 7.63 7.01 -1.74
CA VAL A 142 8.53 5.85 -1.64
C VAL A 142 9.71 6.09 -0.70
N LYS A 143 10.22 7.32 -0.63
CA LYS A 143 11.38 7.67 0.24
C LYS A 143 11.04 7.70 1.72
N LEU A 144 9.78 7.92 2.09
CA LEU A 144 9.36 8.10 3.48
C LEU A 144 8.89 6.80 4.13
N THR A 145 8.37 5.86 3.37
CA THR A 145 7.86 4.58 3.89
C THR A 145 9.00 3.60 4.17
N GLY A 146 8.92 2.87 5.27
CA GLY A 146 10.00 1.96 5.75
C GLY A 146 9.96 0.56 5.13
N PHE A 147 8.88 0.16 4.46
CA PHE A 147 8.67 -1.21 3.98
C PHE A 147 8.11 -1.28 2.55
N VAL A 148 8.12 -2.51 2.00
CA VAL A 148 7.56 -2.86 0.69
C VAL A 148 6.79 -4.17 0.84
N GLU A 149 5.56 -4.22 0.33
CA GLU A 149 4.78 -5.45 0.27
C GLU A 149 5.25 -6.33 -0.90
N LEU A 150 5.61 -7.57 -0.58
CA LEU A 150 5.84 -8.63 -1.57
C LEU A 150 4.61 -9.52 -1.61
N ASN A 151 3.82 -9.40 -2.66
CA ASN A 151 2.55 -10.10 -2.83
C ASN A 151 2.78 -11.35 -3.69
N VAL A 152 3.03 -12.49 -3.03
CA VAL A 152 3.48 -13.72 -3.67
C VAL A 152 2.33 -14.60 -4.12
N LEU A 153 2.52 -15.31 -5.25
CA LEU A 153 1.62 -16.34 -5.72
C LEU A 153 1.96 -17.70 -5.09
N PRO A 154 1.05 -18.67 -5.10
CA PRO A 154 1.35 -20.03 -4.63
C PRO A 154 2.53 -20.67 -5.36
N GLU A 155 2.72 -20.30 -6.63
CA GLU A 155 3.78 -20.78 -7.50
C GLU A 155 5.12 -20.08 -7.28
N THR A 156 5.15 -18.94 -6.56
CA THR A 156 6.37 -18.15 -6.36
C THR A 156 7.48 -19.00 -5.77
N SER A 157 8.63 -19.10 -6.45
CA SER A 157 9.77 -19.86 -5.98
C SER A 157 10.46 -19.19 -4.79
N ALA A 158 11.05 -20.00 -3.90
CA ALA A 158 11.80 -19.49 -2.75
C ALA A 158 12.99 -18.61 -3.20
N ASP A 159 13.69 -18.99 -4.28
CA ASP A 159 14.80 -18.19 -4.84
C ASP A 159 14.32 -16.82 -5.31
N ALA A 160 13.21 -16.77 -6.06
CA ALA A 160 12.65 -15.52 -6.55
C ALA A 160 12.27 -14.59 -5.39
N LEU A 161 11.63 -15.12 -4.35
CA LEU A 161 11.26 -14.38 -3.16
C LEU A 161 12.48 -13.84 -2.41
N GLU A 162 13.51 -14.67 -2.17
CA GLU A 162 14.71 -14.23 -1.46
C GLU A 162 15.49 -13.15 -2.25
N ARG A 163 15.55 -13.25 -3.56
CA ARG A 163 16.16 -12.21 -4.41
C ARG A 163 15.38 -10.88 -4.34
N ALA A 164 14.05 -10.94 -4.31
CA ALA A 164 13.23 -9.74 -4.14
C ALA A 164 13.38 -9.12 -2.74
N LYS A 165 13.43 -9.95 -1.68
CA LYS A 165 13.73 -9.49 -0.32
C LYS A 165 15.10 -8.80 -0.25
N ALA A 166 16.11 -9.41 -0.85
CA ALA A 166 17.45 -8.83 -0.92
C ALA A 166 17.45 -7.46 -1.62
N LEU A 167 16.69 -7.31 -2.72
CA LEU A 167 16.55 -6.03 -3.42
C LEU A 167 15.87 -4.98 -2.52
N VAL A 168 14.80 -5.34 -1.84
CA VAL A 168 14.09 -4.44 -0.91
C VAL A 168 15.02 -3.97 0.21
N CYS A 169 15.76 -4.91 0.83
CA CYS A 169 16.73 -4.60 1.88
C CYS A 169 17.88 -3.71 1.36
N ALA A 170 18.38 -3.97 0.16
CA ALA A 170 19.40 -3.13 -0.47
C ALA A 170 18.91 -1.71 -0.76
N GLY A 171 17.60 -1.54 -1.00
CA GLY A 171 16.92 -0.25 -1.05
C GLY A 171 16.79 0.45 0.32
N GLY A 172 17.20 -0.22 1.40
CA GLY A 172 17.08 0.30 2.77
C GLY A 172 15.66 0.20 3.34
N LYS A 173 14.87 -0.73 2.84
CA LYS A 173 13.49 -1.00 3.27
C LYS A 173 13.32 -2.41 3.83
N LYS A 174 12.23 -2.63 4.56
CA LYS A 174 11.87 -3.94 5.10
C LYS A 174 10.85 -4.62 4.17
N PRO A 175 11.08 -5.87 3.74
CA PRO A 175 10.08 -6.63 2.98
C PRO A 175 9.03 -7.22 3.93
N ILE A 176 7.77 -7.07 3.58
CA ILE A 176 6.66 -7.78 4.21
C ILE A 176 5.96 -8.65 3.18
N VAL A 177 5.72 -9.93 3.49
CA VAL A 177 5.23 -10.91 2.52
C VAL A 177 3.75 -11.18 2.76
N PHE A 178 2.95 -11.05 1.72
CA PHE A 178 1.54 -11.41 1.71
C PHE A 178 1.22 -12.41 0.60
N SER A 179 0.23 -13.27 0.83
CA SER A 179 -0.20 -14.30 -0.11
C SER A 179 -1.72 -14.39 -0.24
N GLY A 180 -2.19 -14.96 -1.33
CA GLY A 180 -3.60 -15.25 -1.59
C GLY A 180 -4.50 -14.02 -1.51
N LYS A 181 -5.57 -14.09 -0.74
CA LYS A 181 -6.53 -12.99 -0.56
C LYS A 181 -5.99 -11.77 0.18
N TYR A 182 -4.83 -11.91 0.84
CA TYR A 182 -4.17 -10.81 1.56
C TYR A 182 -3.18 -10.01 0.68
N HIS A 183 -3.18 -10.21 -0.63
CA HIS A 183 -2.43 -9.31 -1.51
C HIS A 183 -2.85 -7.87 -1.33
N ILE A 184 -1.86 -6.95 -1.29
CA ILE A 184 -2.07 -5.50 -1.09
C ILE A 184 -2.86 -5.23 0.21
N TYR A 185 -2.50 -6.01 1.24
CA TYR A 185 -3.25 -6.05 2.49
C TYR A 185 -3.32 -4.70 3.20
N LEU A 186 -2.23 -3.96 3.25
CA LEU A 186 -2.18 -2.70 4.01
C LEU A 186 -3.10 -1.63 3.40
N ASN A 187 -3.27 -1.59 2.08
CA ASN A 187 -4.26 -0.73 1.44
C ASN A 187 -5.70 -1.18 1.74
N GLN A 188 -5.94 -2.50 1.80
CA GLN A 188 -7.24 -3.03 2.21
C GLN A 188 -7.54 -2.66 3.67
N LEU A 189 -6.57 -2.84 4.57
CA LEU A 189 -6.70 -2.48 5.99
C LEU A 189 -6.99 -0.98 6.16
N LEU A 190 -6.27 -0.11 5.44
CA LEU A 190 -6.50 1.33 5.44
C LEU A 190 -7.93 1.68 4.99
N SER A 191 -8.41 1.06 3.93
CA SER A 191 -9.79 1.27 3.44
C SER A 191 -10.84 0.74 4.41
N CYS A 192 -10.58 -0.39 5.07
CA CYS A 192 -11.44 -0.93 6.11
C CYS A 192 -11.49 -0.03 7.35
N MET A 193 -10.35 0.54 7.75
CA MET A 193 -10.28 1.52 8.85
C MET A 193 -11.15 2.75 8.55
N VAL A 194 -11.06 3.29 7.33
CA VAL A 194 -11.91 4.41 6.90
C VAL A 194 -13.39 4.02 6.92
N ALA A 195 -13.75 2.87 6.35
CA ALA A 195 -15.13 2.37 6.34
C ALA A 195 -15.68 2.15 7.75
N HIS A 196 -14.84 1.63 8.69
CA HIS A 196 -15.20 1.46 10.08
C HIS A 196 -15.41 2.81 10.78
N ALA A 197 -14.56 3.80 10.55
CA ALA A 197 -14.73 5.15 11.09
C ALA A 197 -16.03 5.79 10.59
N ILE A 198 -16.38 5.63 9.30
CA ILE A 198 -17.67 6.07 8.74
C ILE A 198 -18.83 5.38 9.44
N TYR A 199 -18.74 4.05 9.66
CA TYR A 199 -19.78 3.32 10.39
C TYR A 199 -19.95 3.84 11.81
N MET A 200 -18.87 4.04 12.55
CA MET A 200 -18.88 4.57 13.91
C MET A 200 -19.51 5.97 13.96
N GLN A 201 -19.13 6.85 13.04
CA GLN A 201 -19.66 8.20 12.92
C GLN A 201 -21.18 8.21 12.71
N LYS A 202 -21.68 7.40 11.78
CA LYS A 202 -23.12 7.28 11.50
C LYS A 202 -23.88 6.66 12.67
N ARG A 203 -23.32 5.61 13.30
CA ARG A 203 -23.91 4.93 14.46
C ARG A 203 -24.06 5.87 15.66
N ALA A 204 -23.03 6.67 15.95
CA ALA A 204 -23.06 7.62 17.05
C ALA A 204 -23.89 8.88 16.72
N ASN A 205 -24.28 9.07 15.46
CA ASN A 205 -24.95 10.25 14.95
C ASN A 205 -24.20 11.55 15.34
N VAL A 206 -22.92 11.58 15.03
CA VAL A 206 -22.01 12.71 15.27
C VAL A 206 -21.47 13.26 13.93
N SER A 207 -20.90 14.46 13.94
CA SER A 207 -20.22 14.98 12.74
C SER A 207 -18.91 14.23 12.45
N VAL A 208 -18.42 14.32 11.22
CA VAL A 208 -17.07 13.82 10.82
C VAL A 208 -15.99 14.42 11.71
N LYS A 209 -16.10 15.72 12.02
CA LYS A 209 -15.18 16.44 12.89
C LYS A 209 -15.19 15.90 14.33
N GLU A 210 -16.38 15.65 14.91
CA GLU A 210 -16.50 15.11 16.28
C GLU A 210 -15.88 13.72 16.37
N MET A 211 -16.19 12.81 15.42
CA MET A 211 -15.61 11.48 15.38
C MET A 211 -14.09 11.53 15.13
N GLY A 212 -13.62 12.38 14.21
CA GLY A 212 -12.20 12.59 13.96
C GLY A 212 -11.45 13.04 15.22
N SER A 213 -12.04 13.97 15.97
CA SER A 213 -11.48 14.45 17.24
C SER A 213 -11.41 13.36 18.31
N ALA A 214 -12.43 12.48 18.39
CA ALA A 214 -12.46 11.36 19.32
C ALA A 214 -11.39 10.29 18.99
N LEU A 215 -11.05 10.13 17.71
CA LEU A 215 -10.03 9.20 17.21
C LEU A 215 -8.61 9.79 17.23
N ALA A 216 -8.44 11.10 17.31
CA ALA A 216 -7.13 11.78 17.25
C ALA A 216 -6.05 11.22 18.20
N PRO A 217 -6.37 10.74 19.43
CA PRO A 217 -5.35 10.12 20.28
C PRO A 217 -4.74 8.83 19.73
N LEU A 218 -5.46 8.11 18.84
CA LEU A 218 -4.92 6.94 18.14
C LEU A 218 -4.08 7.34 16.91
N PHE A 219 -4.40 8.47 16.27
CA PHE A 219 -3.86 8.91 14.99
C PHE A 219 -3.33 10.34 15.08
N PRO A 220 -2.14 10.55 15.67
CA PRO A 220 -1.65 11.89 16.00
C PRO A 220 -1.28 12.75 14.79
N VAL A 221 -1.11 12.15 13.61
CA VAL A 221 -0.71 12.87 12.39
C VAL A 221 -1.88 13.00 11.43
N ALA A 222 -2.58 11.90 11.13
CA ALA A 222 -3.69 11.88 10.19
C ALA A 222 -4.63 10.72 10.56
N GLY A 223 -5.88 11.03 10.89
CA GLY A 223 -6.90 10.03 11.20
C GLY A 223 -7.61 9.51 9.94
N PRO A 224 -8.59 8.60 10.11
CA PRO A 224 -9.30 7.98 8.98
C PRO A 224 -9.92 8.99 8.00
N PHE A 225 -10.46 10.10 8.49
CA PHE A 225 -11.07 11.13 7.65
C PHE A 225 -10.03 12.02 6.96
N ASP A 226 -8.87 12.26 7.58
CA ASP A 226 -7.74 12.94 6.93
C ASP A 226 -7.17 12.08 5.80
N VAL A 227 -7.10 10.77 6.00
CA VAL A 227 -6.73 9.81 4.96
C VAL A 227 -7.73 9.86 3.80
N LEU A 228 -9.04 9.85 4.09
CA LEU A 228 -10.08 9.94 3.07
C LEU A 228 -9.98 11.25 2.28
N ASP A 229 -9.71 12.37 2.93
CA ASP A 229 -9.50 13.66 2.29
C ASP A 229 -8.25 13.67 1.39
N SER A 230 -7.15 13.11 1.87
CA SER A 230 -5.88 13.08 1.13
C SER A 230 -5.87 12.10 -0.04
N VAL A 231 -6.60 10.99 0.04
CA VAL A 231 -6.76 9.99 -1.03
C VAL A 231 -7.84 10.42 -2.02
N GLY A 232 -8.92 11.00 -1.54
CA GLY A 232 -10.12 11.38 -2.29
C GLY A 232 -11.16 10.26 -2.39
N LEU A 233 -12.43 10.64 -2.33
CA LEU A 233 -13.57 9.71 -2.36
C LEU A 233 -13.58 8.84 -3.61
N GLY A 234 -13.24 9.42 -4.76
CA GLY A 234 -13.23 8.71 -6.04
C GLY A 234 -12.21 7.57 -6.11
N LEU A 235 -10.99 7.82 -5.63
CA LEU A 235 -9.96 6.78 -5.62
C LEU A 235 -10.23 5.71 -4.55
N MET A 236 -10.63 6.14 -3.35
CA MET A 236 -10.98 5.22 -2.25
C MET A 236 -12.13 4.29 -2.67
N GLY A 237 -13.22 4.83 -3.21
CA GLY A 237 -14.37 4.06 -3.67
C GLY A 237 -14.06 3.15 -4.86
N GLY A 238 -13.24 3.61 -5.81
CA GLY A 238 -12.84 2.85 -6.99
C GLY A 238 -12.01 1.60 -6.67
N ASN A 239 -11.22 1.63 -5.60
CA ASN A 239 -10.36 0.49 -5.22
C ASN A 239 -11.12 -0.62 -4.48
N ILE A 240 -12.23 -0.31 -3.81
CA ILE A 240 -12.99 -1.27 -2.98
C ILE A 240 -13.38 -2.54 -3.77
N GLY A 241 -13.81 -2.39 -5.02
CA GLY A 241 -14.19 -3.52 -5.88
C GLY A 241 -13.05 -4.49 -6.22
N ASN A 242 -11.81 -4.10 -6.02
CA ASN A 242 -10.62 -4.90 -6.31
C ASN A 242 -10.11 -5.70 -5.11
N PHE A 243 -10.57 -5.39 -3.91
CA PHE A 243 -10.12 -6.08 -2.69
C PHE A 243 -10.70 -7.48 -2.57
N ARG A 244 -9.94 -8.43 -2.03
CA ARG A 244 -10.23 -9.88 -2.07
C ARG A 244 -10.52 -10.50 -0.71
N ILE A 245 -10.41 -9.74 0.39
CA ILE A 245 -10.73 -10.25 1.73
C ILE A 245 -12.26 -10.24 1.90
N GLU A 246 -12.90 -11.39 1.62
CA GLU A 246 -14.36 -11.53 1.60
C GLU A 246 -15.04 -11.08 2.88
N ARG A 247 -14.44 -11.38 4.04
CA ARG A 247 -14.99 -10.98 5.36
C ARG A 247 -15.17 -9.46 5.48
N ASN A 248 -14.42 -8.66 4.74
CA ASN A 248 -14.46 -7.21 4.79
C ASN A 248 -15.41 -6.58 3.75
N THR A 249 -15.97 -7.39 2.85
CA THR A 249 -16.81 -6.91 1.74
C THR A 249 -18.02 -6.12 2.21
N ALA A 250 -18.71 -6.59 3.26
CA ALA A 250 -19.92 -5.93 3.78
C ALA A 250 -19.60 -4.53 4.35
N LEU A 251 -18.54 -4.43 5.16
CA LEU A 251 -18.08 -3.15 5.72
C LEU A 251 -17.62 -2.18 4.62
N LEU A 252 -16.81 -2.66 3.69
CA LEU A 252 -16.33 -1.85 2.57
C LEU A 252 -17.47 -1.36 1.68
N SER A 253 -18.47 -2.23 1.40
CA SER A 253 -19.67 -1.86 0.65
C SER A 253 -20.49 -0.80 1.36
N TYR A 254 -20.62 -0.93 2.70
CA TYR A 254 -21.27 0.08 3.52
C TYR A 254 -20.55 1.44 3.41
N GLY A 255 -19.24 1.46 3.66
CA GLY A 255 -18.43 2.67 3.56
C GLY A 255 -18.52 3.32 2.18
N ASN A 256 -18.47 2.52 1.11
CA ASN A 256 -18.61 3.00 -0.25
C ASN A 256 -19.99 3.62 -0.52
N ALA A 257 -21.05 3.02 0.00
CA ALA A 257 -22.40 3.56 -0.11
C ALA A 257 -22.54 4.91 0.58
N GLU A 258 -21.93 5.10 1.76
CA GLU A 258 -21.93 6.38 2.47
C GLU A 258 -21.09 7.46 1.73
N MET A 259 -19.89 7.11 1.24
CA MET A 259 -19.08 8.00 0.41
C MET A 259 -19.81 8.43 -0.86
N LYS A 260 -20.58 7.51 -1.47
CA LYS A 260 -21.42 7.85 -2.62
C LYS A 260 -22.50 8.88 -2.27
N LYS A 261 -23.14 8.77 -1.11
CA LYS A 261 -24.12 9.80 -0.65
C LYS A 261 -23.48 11.17 -0.54
N TRP A 262 -22.26 11.26 -0.01
CA TRP A 262 -21.53 12.53 0.05
C TRP A 262 -21.21 13.07 -1.35
N THR A 263 -20.76 12.19 -2.25
CA THR A 263 -20.53 12.57 -3.66
C THR A 263 -21.82 13.06 -4.34
N ASP A 264 -22.93 12.34 -4.17
CA ASP A 264 -24.24 12.74 -4.72
C ASP A 264 -24.76 14.07 -4.13
N ALA A 265 -24.32 14.41 -2.91
CA ALA A 265 -24.59 15.71 -2.25
C ALA A 265 -23.63 16.84 -2.72
N GLY A 266 -22.70 16.56 -3.62
CA GLY A 266 -21.78 17.55 -4.20
C GLY A 266 -20.38 17.58 -3.58
N CYS A 267 -20.03 16.63 -2.70
CA CYS A 267 -18.68 16.52 -2.16
C CYS A 267 -17.66 16.25 -3.28
N PRO A 268 -16.53 16.95 -3.33
CA PRO A 268 -15.46 16.68 -4.28
C PRO A 268 -14.96 15.23 -4.21
N GLN A 269 -14.75 14.60 -5.36
CA GLN A 269 -14.21 13.25 -5.44
C GLN A 269 -12.67 13.21 -5.44
N THR A 270 -12.05 14.36 -5.68
CA THR A 270 -10.59 14.54 -5.73
C THR A 270 -9.99 14.70 -4.33
N THR A 271 -8.67 14.67 -4.27
CA THR A 271 -7.92 14.95 -3.04
C THR A 271 -8.16 16.35 -2.51
N LEU A 272 -8.15 16.52 -1.17
CA LEU A 272 -8.22 17.81 -0.48
C LEU A 272 -9.52 18.60 -0.77
N GLY A 273 -10.63 18.12 -0.29
CA GLY A 273 -11.93 18.80 -0.43
C GLY A 273 -13.05 18.15 0.36
N PHE A 274 -12.80 16.96 0.90
CA PHE A 274 -13.79 16.24 1.71
C PHE A 274 -14.01 16.92 3.06
N LEU A 275 -12.95 17.23 3.79
CA LEU A 275 -13.05 17.82 5.12
C LEU A 275 -13.64 19.24 5.06
N ASP A 276 -13.27 20.04 4.07
CA ASP A 276 -13.86 21.37 3.86
C ASP A 276 -15.36 21.27 3.56
N PHE A 277 -15.75 20.35 2.66
CA PHE A 277 -17.16 20.09 2.36
C PHE A 277 -17.94 19.66 3.61
N MET A 278 -17.40 18.75 4.43
CA MET A 278 -18.07 18.32 5.66
C MET A 278 -18.17 19.46 6.68
N ALA A 279 -17.14 20.29 6.83
CA ALA A 279 -17.17 21.46 7.73
C ALA A 279 -18.23 22.49 7.33
N GLU A 280 -18.53 22.62 6.04
CA GLU A 280 -19.58 23.52 5.52
C GLU A 280 -20.99 22.94 5.61
N ASN A 281 -21.14 21.61 5.57
CA ASN A 281 -22.44 20.94 5.42
C ASN A 281 -22.86 20.09 6.62
N GLU A 282 -22.00 19.85 7.61
CA GLU A 282 -22.35 19.19 8.87
C GLU A 282 -22.17 20.14 10.07
N ALA A 283 -23.14 20.18 10.96
CA ALA A 283 -23.00 20.85 12.26
C ALA A 283 -22.57 19.83 13.32
N ASP A 284 -21.77 20.28 14.29
CA ASP A 284 -21.46 19.49 15.47
C ASP A 284 -22.78 19.20 16.24
N THR A 285 -22.96 17.95 16.64
CA THR A 285 -24.20 17.48 17.28
C THR A 285 -24.13 17.56 18.79
N GLY A 286 -22.93 17.51 19.36
CA GLY A 286 -22.69 17.38 20.79
C GLY A 286 -23.02 16.00 21.36
N ASN A 287 -23.30 15.02 20.49
CA ASN A 287 -23.54 13.65 20.94
C ASN A 287 -22.23 12.97 21.38
N ASP A 288 -22.39 11.91 22.17
CA ASP A 288 -21.25 11.13 22.65
C ASP A 288 -20.71 10.21 21.53
N CYS A 289 -19.41 10.27 21.26
CA CYS A 289 -18.70 9.37 20.37
C CYS A 289 -18.50 7.96 20.97
N GLY A 290 -18.91 7.74 22.20
CA GLY A 290 -18.73 6.46 22.92
C GLY A 290 -17.25 6.12 23.14
N ASN A 291 -16.95 4.84 23.10
CA ASN A 291 -15.58 4.33 23.28
C ASN A 291 -14.78 4.30 21.95
N ALA A 292 -14.82 5.39 21.15
CA ALA A 292 -14.28 5.42 19.80
C ALA A 292 -12.85 4.87 19.68
N GLN A 293 -11.98 5.17 20.64
CA GLN A 293 -10.60 4.65 20.62
C GLN A 293 -10.53 3.13 20.84
N LEU A 294 -11.29 2.61 21.81
CA LEU A 294 -11.39 1.15 22.04
C LEU A 294 -11.96 0.44 20.80
N ASP A 295 -13.03 0.97 20.25
CA ASP A 295 -13.75 0.39 19.11
C ASP A 295 -12.84 0.32 17.86
N MET A 296 -12.12 1.38 17.56
CA MET A 296 -11.17 1.42 16.46
C MET A 296 -9.96 0.50 16.73
N ALA A 297 -9.41 0.52 17.93
CA ALA A 297 -8.29 -0.36 18.29
C ALA A 297 -8.69 -1.83 18.16
N ALA A 298 -9.86 -2.23 18.68
CA ALA A 298 -10.38 -3.60 18.58
C ALA A 298 -10.47 -4.05 17.11
N PHE A 299 -10.99 -3.18 16.24
CA PHE A 299 -11.10 -3.45 14.81
C PHE A 299 -9.70 -3.65 14.16
N VAL A 300 -8.77 -2.72 14.36
CA VAL A 300 -7.43 -2.79 13.75
C VAL A 300 -6.66 -4.02 14.24
N LEU A 301 -6.70 -4.32 15.53
CA LEU A 301 -6.05 -5.50 16.10
C LEU A 301 -6.63 -6.80 15.53
N ASN A 302 -7.96 -6.87 15.41
CA ASN A 302 -8.64 -8.03 14.83
C ASN A 302 -8.23 -8.29 13.39
N GLU A 303 -8.21 -7.27 12.56
CA GLU A 303 -7.77 -7.40 11.17
C GLU A 303 -6.30 -7.84 11.06
N ALA A 304 -5.42 -7.27 11.87
CA ALA A 304 -4.01 -7.62 11.86
C ALA A 304 -3.73 -9.05 12.34
N VAL A 305 -4.45 -9.53 13.38
CA VAL A 305 -4.36 -10.93 13.86
C VAL A 305 -4.82 -11.90 12.77
N ASN A 306 -5.93 -11.60 12.09
CA ASN A 306 -6.42 -12.47 11.02
C ASN A 306 -5.41 -12.55 9.85
N ALA A 307 -4.76 -11.44 9.50
CA ALA A 307 -3.74 -11.44 8.46
C ALA A 307 -2.49 -12.23 8.87
N LEU A 308 -2.03 -12.09 10.11
CA LEU A 308 -0.88 -12.84 10.64
C LEU A 308 -1.11 -14.35 10.64
N GLU A 309 -2.31 -14.80 11.05
CA GLU A 309 -2.65 -16.23 11.05
C GLU A 309 -2.67 -16.85 9.65
N GLU A 310 -3.10 -16.09 8.65
CA GLU A 310 -3.27 -16.62 7.30
C GLU A 310 -2.03 -16.42 6.41
N CYS A 311 -1.26 -15.33 6.59
CA CYS A 311 -0.10 -15.05 5.76
C CYS A 311 1.22 -15.60 6.32
N GLY A 312 1.28 -15.88 7.63
CA GLY A 312 2.51 -16.31 8.29
C GLY A 312 3.62 -15.26 8.28
N SER A 313 3.27 -13.98 8.13
CA SER A 313 4.22 -12.89 8.18
C SER A 313 4.84 -12.74 9.58
N ASP A 314 6.07 -12.21 9.63
CA ASP A 314 6.70 -11.86 10.91
C ASP A 314 5.88 -10.80 11.66
N LYS A 315 5.57 -11.08 12.94
CA LYS A 315 4.68 -10.20 13.71
C LYS A 315 5.24 -8.79 13.92
N GLU A 316 6.54 -8.67 14.17
CA GLU A 316 7.15 -7.36 14.44
C GLU A 316 7.14 -6.49 13.17
N THR A 317 7.46 -7.08 12.02
CA THR A 317 7.36 -6.38 10.73
C THR A 317 5.93 -5.99 10.43
N MET A 318 4.95 -6.87 10.73
CA MET A 318 3.53 -6.55 10.57
C MET A 318 3.11 -5.38 11.46
N TRP A 319 3.51 -5.37 12.75
CA TRP A 319 3.16 -4.28 13.66
C TRP A 319 3.75 -2.95 13.21
N GLU A 320 5.00 -2.93 12.78
CA GLU A 320 5.63 -1.72 12.25
C GLU A 320 4.91 -1.24 10.99
N ALA A 321 4.57 -2.13 10.07
CA ALA A 321 3.85 -1.80 8.86
C ALA A 321 2.44 -1.25 9.13
N VAL A 322 1.71 -1.86 10.06
CA VAL A 322 0.38 -1.38 10.48
C VAL A 322 0.47 0.01 11.10
N VAL A 323 1.42 0.22 12.02
CA VAL A 323 1.65 1.55 12.64
C VAL A 323 1.95 2.61 11.60
N GLU A 324 2.89 2.33 10.69
CA GLU A 324 3.31 3.29 9.67
C GLU A 324 2.18 3.57 8.65
N THR A 325 1.47 2.52 8.20
CA THR A 325 0.40 2.67 7.19
C THR A 325 -0.82 3.40 7.73
N LEU A 326 -1.23 3.08 8.95
CA LEU A 326 -2.43 3.66 9.55
C LEU A 326 -2.15 4.97 10.29
N GLY A 327 -0.88 5.29 10.56
CA GLY A 327 -0.51 6.47 11.34
C GLY A 327 -0.83 6.33 12.82
N LEU A 328 -0.77 5.10 13.38
CA LEU A 328 -1.05 4.84 14.79
C LEU A 328 0.00 5.51 15.69
N ALA A 329 -0.43 6.02 16.85
CA ALA A 329 0.44 6.60 17.86
C ALA A 329 1.38 5.57 18.50
N GLU A 330 0.87 4.34 18.67
CA GLU A 330 1.54 3.27 19.41
C GLU A 330 1.43 1.94 18.63
N LYS A 331 2.27 0.98 19.00
CA LYS A 331 2.19 -0.39 18.44
C LYS A 331 0.89 -1.09 18.87
N PRO A 332 0.37 -2.03 18.07
CA PRO A 332 -0.81 -2.83 18.41
C PRO A 332 -0.76 -3.48 19.80
N SER A 333 0.41 -3.97 20.25
CA SER A 333 0.59 -4.54 21.60
C SER A 333 0.24 -3.57 22.73
N TYR A 334 0.57 -2.29 22.57
CA TYR A 334 0.20 -1.25 23.55
C TYR A 334 -1.33 -1.16 23.73
N TYR A 335 -2.08 -1.17 22.63
CA TYR A 335 -3.54 -1.09 22.72
C TYR A 335 -4.16 -2.38 23.29
N TYR A 336 -3.56 -3.53 22.99
CA TYR A 336 -3.96 -4.81 23.59
C TYR A 336 -3.84 -4.79 25.12
N GLU A 337 -2.70 -4.32 25.64
CA GLU A 337 -2.46 -4.17 27.08
C GLU A 337 -3.36 -3.10 27.70
N LYS A 338 -3.47 -1.93 27.03
CA LYS A 338 -4.24 -0.78 27.54
C LYS A 338 -5.72 -1.09 27.73
N PHE A 339 -6.34 -1.74 26.78
CA PHE A 339 -7.78 -1.99 26.80
C PHE A 339 -8.14 -3.35 27.38
N GLY A 340 -7.26 -4.33 27.28
CA GLY A 340 -7.49 -5.70 27.71
C GLY A 340 -8.40 -6.50 26.74
N THR A 341 -8.18 -7.81 26.68
CA THR A 341 -8.83 -8.72 25.73
C THR A 341 -10.36 -8.66 25.85
N ASP A 342 -10.88 -8.67 27.08
CA ASP A 342 -12.34 -8.74 27.32
C ASP A 342 -13.06 -7.51 26.76
N ALA A 343 -12.49 -6.30 26.91
CA ALA A 343 -13.08 -5.08 26.37
C ALA A 343 -12.97 -5.02 24.84
N LEU A 344 -11.83 -5.47 24.28
CA LEU A 344 -11.63 -5.52 22.83
C LEU A 344 -12.62 -6.50 22.18
N PHE A 345 -12.81 -7.69 22.77
CA PHE A 345 -13.76 -8.69 22.27
C PHE A 345 -15.20 -8.20 22.40
N ALA A 346 -15.56 -7.63 23.56
CA ALA A 346 -16.90 -7.06 23.76
C ALA A 346 -17.23 -5.95 22.73
N ALA A 347 -16.23 -5.16 22.32
CA ALA A 347 -16.42 -4.17 21.26
C ALA A 347 -16.69 -4.84 19.90
N LEU A 348 -15.92 -5.87 19.55
CA LEU A 348 -16.09 -6.62 18.29
C LEU A 348 -17.43 -7.36 18.26
N ASP A 349 -17.80 -8.07 19.35
CA ASP A 349 -19.07 -8.79 19.47
C ASP A 349 -20.26 -7.85 19.31
N ARG A 350 -20.22 -6.69 19.94
CA ARG A 350 -21.27 -5.68 19.80
C ARG A 350 -21.44 -5.25 18.32
N PHE A 351 -20.34 -4.97 17.59
CA PHE A 351 -20.43 -4.63 16.17
C PHE A 351 -20.89 -5.81 15.32
N ALA A 352 -20.47 -7.04 15.64
CA ALA A 352 -20.91 -8.25 14.97
C ALA A 352 -22.43 -8.47 15.15
N GLU A 353 -22.95 -8.29 16.35
CA GLU A 353 -24.39 -8.41 16.67
C GLU A 353 -25.22 -7.32 15.98
N GLU A 354 -24.73 -6.06 15.99
CA GLU A 354 -25.44 -4.93 15.38
C GLU A 354 -25.49 -5.01 13.85
N THR A 355 -24.43 -5.49 13.21
CA THR A 355 -24.27 -5.41 11.76
C THR A 355 -24.41 -6.74 11.03
N GLY A 356 -24.09 -7.84 11.68
CA GLY A 356 -23.91 -9.15 11.06
C GLY A 356 -22.66 -9.24 10.17
N PHE A 357 -21.74 -8.26 10.22
CA PHE A 357 -20.57 -8.25 9.35
C PHE A 357 -19.47 -9.21 9.84
N GLU A 358 -19.00 -10.06 8.95
CA GLU A 358 -17.95 -11.05 9.23
C GLU A 358 -16.62 -10.39 9.68
N THR A 359 -16.36 -9.15 9.28
CA THR A 359 -15.15 -8.41 9.66
C THR A 359 -14.98 -8.26 11.18
N TYR A 360 -16.07 -8.27 11.94
CA TYR A 360 -16.03 -8.14 13.40
C TYR A 360 -15.90 -9.47 14.15
N LYS A 361 -16.01 -10.61 13.47
CA LYS A 361 -15.74 -11.91 14.10
C LYS A 361 -14.26 -12.04 14.41
N HIS A 362 -13.94 -12.32 15.65
CA HIS A 362 -12.56 -12.46 16.12
C HIS A 362 -12.15 -13.92 16.35
N LYS A 363 -10.86 -14.16 16.40
CA LYS A 363 -10.27 -15.42 16.84
C LYS A 363 -10.31 -15.52 18.37
N ASP A 364 -10.15 -16.73 18.87
CA ASP A 364 -10.08 -16.99 20.31
C ASP A 364 -8.92 -16.23 20.99
N LYS A 365 -9.05 -15.99 22.30
CA LYS A 365 -8.04 -15.33 23.11
C LYS A 365 -6.64 -15.97 22.96
N SER A 366 -6.55 -17.29 22.92
CA SER A 366 -5.27 -17.99 22.78
C SER A 366 -4.51 -17.63 21.50
N VAL A 367 -5.25 -17.31 20.41
CA VAL A 367 -4.66 -16.84 19.16
C VAL A 367 -4.13 -15.41 19.32
N TRP A 368 -4.88 -14.54 19.98
CA TRP A 368 -4.44 -13.17 20.25
C TRP A 368 -3.23 -13.15 21.19
N ASP A 369 -3.23 -13.96 22.27
CA ASP A 369 -2.10 -14.07 23.20
C ASP A 369 -0.79 -14.50 22.49
N LYS A 370 -0.87 -15.30 21.43
CA LYS A 370 0.29 -15.66 20.58
C LYS A 370 0.97 -14.45 19.94
N TYR A 371 0.19 -13.41 19.57
CA TYR A 371 0.70 -12.24 18.86
C TYR A 371 0.96 -11.04 19.77
N PHE A 372 0.30 -10.94 20.90
CA PHE A 372 0.40 -9.81 21.83
C PHE A 372 1.05 -10.15 23.17
N GLY A 373 1.09 -11.44 23.52
CA GLY A 373 1.69 -11.95 24.77
C GLY A 373 3.22 -11.98 24.78
#